data_b1511d3352d4f26e6aabbad6869097a8
#
_entry.id   b1511d3352d4f26e6aabbad6869097a8
#
_cell.length_a   1.000
_cell.length_b   1.000
_cell.length_c   1.000
_cell.angle_alpha   90.00
_cell.angle_beta   90.00
_cell.angle_gamma   90.00
#
_symmetry.space_group_name_H-M   'P 1'
#
loop_
_entity.id
_entity.type
_entity.pdbx_description
1 polymer ?
#
loop_
_entity_poly.entity_id
_entity_poly.type
_entity_poly.pdbx_seq_one_letter_code
_entity_poly.pdbx_strand_id
1 'polypeptide(L)'
;MNELRPKNRAYQGYHRREIPREDERLTHTDPNTPMGELMRRYWQPVCLSAQLADLPLALLIMGEELVAFRDGGGRVGVLHRHCTHRGASLEFGRIADRGIRCCYHGWHFDVDGTVIDTPGEPPGSTIKHNACQGAYPAREAHGLVFAYMGPPDAVPDFPDYDTFHLPGVELVPYSIRHDCNWLQVHENLMDPLHAVFLHSRMGAIQLTEAWGEMPVTEWLELGDRVCYVASRRIGGNVWVRFNEVATPNFGQVGGFWEDGLAETFFQRVGATRWTVPNDDRTSTIFGLRHFSERLEAKGIGNKALVGVESLDIYGQTGHRPYAEMQRNTGDWEAEVSQRPIAIHALEHRGTTDRGVVLLRNHLLRALGAPPAPPSAVGGIVPTYTSNTVVSVPAPPGADDRALLRAVGRKVADIVAAGNALDPRERPAIIAARLAALRGMKLEAGEAP
;
A
#
# COMPACT_ATOMS: atom_id res chain seq x y z
N MET A 1 14.01 39.90 8.29
CA MET A 1 12.56 39.77 8.46
C MET A 1 12.28 38.49 9.24
N ASN A 2 12.29 38.59 10.58
CA ASN A 2 12.25 37.42 11.49
C ASN A 2 11.19 37.55 12.55
N GLU A 3 10.03 38.16 12.25
CA GLU A 3 9.07 38.60 13.26
C GLU A 3 7.66 38.06 13.19
N LEU A 4 7.37 37.02 12.42
CA LEU A 4 5.98 36.51 12.29
C LEU A 4 5.84 34.97 12.48
N ARG A 5 6.62 34.37 13.37
CA ARG A 5 6.12 33.13 14.00
C ARG A 5 5.13 33.52 15.09
N PRO A 6 3.83 33.22 14.93
CA PRO A 6 2.87 33.48 15.98
C PRO A 6 3.35 32.77 17.26
N LYS A 7 3.54 33.50 18.31
CA LYS A 7 3.80 32.92 19.64
C LYS A 7 2.66 31.95 19.93
N ASN A 8 2.96 30.82 20.51
CA ASN A 8 1.98 29.78 20.85
C ASN A 8 1.01 30.30 21.93
N ARG A 9 -0.04 30.99 21.50
CA ARG A 9 -1.05 31.64 22.39
C ARG A 9 -2.43 31.17 21.97
N ALA A 10 -3.38 31.21 22.89
CA ALA A 10 -4.79 31.02 22.59
C ALA A 10 -5.30 32.06 21.58
N TYR A 11 -6.34 31.67 20.81
CA TYR A 11 -7.07 32.55 19.87
C TYR A 11 -6.23 33.08 18.69
N GLN A 12 -5.27 32.31 18.20
CA GLN A 12 -4.35 32.70 17.11
C GLN A 12 -4.92 32.50 15.68
N GLY A 13 -6.17 32.09 15.52
CA GLY A 13 -6.75 31.76 14.21
C GLY A 13 -6.59 32.86 13.16
N TYR A 14 -6.74 34.13 13.56
CA TYR A 14 -6.55 35.27 12.66
C TYR A 14 -5.14 35.36 12.05
N HIS A 15 -4.12 34.93 12.77
CA HIS A 15 -2.71 34.99 12.36
C HIS A 15 -2.24 33.74 11.61
N ARG A 16 -3.13 32.74 11.42
CA ARG A 16 -2.82 31.45 10.75
C ARG A 16 -3.59 31.28 9.44
N ARG A 17 -3.88 32.37 8.74
CA ARG A 17 -4.69 32.33 7.50
C ARG A 17 -3.90 32.01 6.24
N GLU A 18 -2.59 32.21 6.25
CA GLU A 18 -1.75 31.85 5.13
C GLU A 18 -1.50 30.34 5.11
N ILE A 19 -1.79 29.72 3.98
CA ILE A 19 -1.58 28.29 3.75
C ILE A 19 -0.40 28.18 2.80
N PRO A 20 0.74 27.60 3.24
CA PRO A 20 1.87 27.31 2.36
C PRO A 20 1.47 26.35 1.24
N ARG A 21 2.31 26.23 0.22
CA ARG A 21 2.15 25.19 -0.79
C ARG A 21 2.62 23.84 -0.24
N GLU A 22 2.08 22.78 -0.82
CA GLU A 22 2.51 21.40 -0.63
C GLU A 22 3.94 21.18 -1.15
N ASP A 23 4.58 20.08 -0.79
CA ASP A 23 5.85 19.64 -1.37
C ASP A 23 5.56 18.87 -2.67
N GLU A 24 5.51 19.59 -3.79
CA GLU A 24 5.19 19.04 -5.11
C GLU A 24 6.09 17.87 -5.52
N ARG A 25 7.33 17.80 -4.99
CA ARG A 25 8.26 16.71 -5.29
C ARG A 25 7.75 15.36 -4.83
N LEU A 26 6.99 15.32 -3.73
CA LEU A 26 6.46 14.12 -3.11
C LEU A 26 5.00 13.87 -3.46
N THR A 27 4.22 14.93 -3.65
CA THR A 27 2.76 14.84 -3.76
C THR A 27 2.28 14.80 -5.20
N HIS A 28 3.00 15.40 -6.15
CA HIS A 28 2.59 15.43 -7.55
C HIS A 28 3.08 14.19 -8.31
N THR A 29 2.17 13.55 -9.04
CA THR A 29 2.40 12.26 -9.71
C THR A 29 1.99 12.24 -11.18
N ASP A 30 1.53 13.36 -11.69
CA ASP A 30 1.25 13.54 -13.12
C ASP A 30 2.50 13.30 -13.98
N PRO A 31 2.37 13.07 -15.29
CA PRO A 31 3.51 12.93 -16.21
C PRO A 31 4.51 14.08 -16.06
N ASN A 32 5.79 13.75 -16.09
CA ASN A 32 6.94 14.67 -15.94
C ASN A 32 7.11 15.26 -14.53
N THR A 33 6.39 14.81 -13.51
CA THR A 33 6.70 15.16 -12.13
C THR A 33 7.72 14.17 -11.53
N PRO A 34 8.57 14.58 -10.59
CA PRO A 34 9.62 13.69 -10.06
C PRO A 34 9.08 12.39 -9.48
N MET A 35 8.00 12.45 -8.67
CA MET A 35 7.41 11.27 -8.06
C MET A 35 6.64 10.43 -9.10
N GLY A 36 5.95 11.08 -10.03
CA GLY A 36 5.26 10.39 -11.11
C GLY A 36 6.22 9.57 -11.96
N GLU A 37 7.37 10.15 -12.34
CA GLU A 37 8.40 9.44 -13.10
C GLU A 37 9.06 8.31 -12.31
N LEU A 38 9.20 8.45 -10.99
CA LEU A 38 9.67 7.36 -10.15
C LEU A 38 8.67 6.21 -10.13
N MET A 39 7.37 6.50 -9.88
CA MET A 39 6.34 5.49 -9.77
C MET A 39 6.10 4.71 -11.06
N ARG A 40 6.20 5.38 -12.22
CA ARG A 40 6.02 4.75 -13.53
C ARG A 40 7.05 3.65 -13.82
N ARG A 41 8.18 3.66 -13.14
CA ARG A 41 9.24 2.65 -13.30
C ARG A 41 9.02 1.38 -12.46
N TYR A 42 7.85 1.27 -11.82
CA TYR A 42 7.42 0.09 -11.08
C TYR A 42 6.07 -0.40 -11.60
N TRP A 43 5.82 -1.68 -11.50
CA TRP A 43 4.51 -2.25 -11.80
C TRP A 43 3.47 -1.68 -10.83
N GLN A 44 2.44 -1.02 -11.37
CA GLN A 44 1.36 -0.43 -10.61
C GLN A 44 0.06 -1.23 -10.84
N PRO A 45 -0.65 -1.66 -9.81
CA PRO A 45 -1.99 -2.21 -9.99
C PRO A 45 -2.93 -1.08 -10.44
N VAL A 46 -3.77 -1.36 -11.41
CA VAL A 46 -4.64 -0.35 -12.03
C VAL A 46 -6.14 -0.67 -11.90
N CYS A 47 -6.50 -1.93 -11.74
CA CYS A 47 -7.86 -2.38 -11.45
C CYS A 47 -7.88 -3.81 -10.91
N LEU A 48 -9.04 -4.27 -10.44
CA LEU A 48 -9.26 -5.67 -10.14
C LEU A 48 -9.58 -6.44 -11.44
N SER A 49 -9.07 -7.66 -11.57
CA SER A 49 -9.33 -8.53 -12.73
C SER A 49 -10.83 -8.78 -12.96
N ALA A 50 -11.60 -8.85 -11.87
CA ALA A 50 -13.05 -9.07 -11.92
C ALA A 50 -13.82 -7.88 -12.53
N GLN A 51 -13.22 -6.68 -12.60
CA GLN A 51 -13.84 -5.51 -13.23
C GLN A 51 -13.77 -5.58 -14.77
N LEU A 52 -12.89 -6.42 -15.34
CA LEU A 52 -12.73 -6.58 -16.78
C LEU A 52 -13.58 -7.76 -17.27
N ALA A 53 -14.89 -7.55 -17.28
CA ALA A 53 -15.86 -8.53 -17.83
C ALA A 53 -15.99 -8.36 -19.36
N ASP A 54 -17.11 -7.87 -19.82
CA ASP A 54 -17.48 -7.72 -21.23
C ASP A 54 -17.42 -6.29 -21.75
N LEU A 55 -17.07 -5.34 -20.88
CA LEU A 55 -16.97 -3.90 -21.22
C LEU A 55 -15.57 -3.38 -20.87
N PRO A 56 -15.08 -2.37 -21.64
CA PRO A 56 -13.87 -1.64 -21.28
C PRO A 56 -14.10 -0.78 -20.03
N LEU A 57 -13.07 -0.68 -19.21
CA LEU A 57 -13.06 0.09 -17.97
C LEU A 57 -12.21 1.35 -18.13
N ALA A 58 -12.83 2.53 -17.97
CA ALA A 58 -12.09 3.80 -17.93
C ALA A 58 -11.36 3.95 -16.59
N LEU A 59 -10.11 4.38 -16.64
CA LEU A 59 -9.22 4.55 -15.49
C LEU A 59 -8.54 5.93 -15.53
N LEU A 60 -8.18 6.42 -14.36
CA LEU A 60 -7.28 7.55 -14.18
C LEU A 60 -6.15 7.08 -13.27
N ILE A 61 -4.92 7.06 -13.76
CA ILE A 61 -3.74 6.57 -13.05
C ILE A 61 -2.60 7.56 -13.23
N MET A 62 -2.11 8.14 -12.14
CA MET A 62 -1.02 9.14 -12.14
C MET A 62 -1.27 10.27 -13.17
N GLY A 63 -2.51 10.79 -13.22
CA GLY A 63 -2.93 11.85 -14.13
C GLY A 63 -3.19 11.40 -15.57
N GLU A 64 -2.99 10.13 -15.92
CA GLU A 64 -3.23 9.61 -17.27
C GLU A 64 -4.59 8.94 -17.40
N GLU A 65 -5.35 9.36 -18.41
CA GLU A 65 -6.64 8.75 -18.77
C GLU A 65 -6.40 7.49 -19.59
N LEU A 66 -6.75 6.35 -19.03
CA LEU A 66 -6.52 5.02 -19.58
C LEU A 66 -7.83 4.27 -19.80
N VAL A 67 -7.77 3.21 -20.56
CA VAL A 67 -8.81 2.19 -20.66
C VAL A 67 -8.18 0.81 -20.47
N ALA A 68 -8.74 0.02 -19.57
CA ALA A 68 -8.39 -1.38 -19.41
C ALA A 68 -9.50 -2.27 -19.97
N PHE A 69 -9.14 -3.37 -20.56
CA PHE A 69 -10.10 -4.35 -21.10
C PHE A 69 -9.47 -5.75 -21.14
N ARG A 70 -10.33 -6.75 -21.21
CA ARG A 70 -9.96 -8.13 -21.53
C ARG A 70 -10.53 -8.47 -22.91
N ASP A 71 -9.67 -8.83 -23.87
CA ASP A 71 -10.14 -9.22 -25.20
C ASP A 71 -10.78 -10.62 -25.18
N GLY A 72 -11.43 -10.98 -26.30
CA GLY A 72 -12.08 -12.29 -26.46
C GLY A 72 -11.11 -13.47 -26.38
N GLY A 73 -9.81 -13.23 -26.61
CA GLY A 73 -8.73 -14.20 -26.41
C GLY A 73 -8.25 -14.32 -24.95
N GLY A 74 -8.82 -13.53 -24.03
CA GLY A 74 -8.46 -13.53 -22.60
C GLY A 74 -7.25 -12.66 -22.24
N ARG A 75 -6.66 -11.92 -23.21
CA ARG A 75 -5.52 -11.04 -22.95
C ARG A 75 -5.99 -9.70 -22.38
N VAL A 76 -5.26 -9.19 -21.42
CA VAL A 76 -5.52 -7.87 -20.82
C VAL A 76 -4.74 -6.80 -21.59
N GLY A 77 -5.41 -5.69 -21.94
CA GLY A 77 -4.84 -4.49 -22.52
C GLY A 77 -5.06 -3.28 -21.62
N VAL A 78 -4.06 -2.41 -21.54
CA VAL A 78 -4.14 -1.08 -20.90
C VAL A 78 -3.65 -0.06 -21.93
N LEU A 79 -4.58 0.71 -22.45
CA LEU A 79 -4.32 1.68 -23.51
C LEU A 79 -4.63 3.11 -23.05
N HIS A 80 -4.07 4.12 -23.74
CA HIS A 80 -4.58 5.48 -23.63
C HIS A 80 -6.06 5.50 -24.01
N ARG A 81 -6.89 6.19 -23.22
CA ARG A 81 -8.34 6.20 -23.39
C ARG A 81 -8.79 6.80 -24.73
N HIS A 82 -8.08 7.82 -25.22
CA HIS A 82 -8.45 8.53 -26.44
C HIS A 82 -7.84 7.87 -27.69
N CYS A 83 -8.75 7.44 -28.58
CA CYS A 83 -8.39 6.80 -29.83
C CYS A 83 -7.46 7.71 -30.66
N THR A 84 -6.31 7.16 -31.08
CA THR A 84 -5.28 7.90 -31.85
C THR A 84 -5.80 8.47 -33.16
N HIS A 85 -6.93 7.98 -33.70
CA HIS A 85 -7.51 8.53 -34.92
C HIS A 85 -8.05 9.96 -34.71
N ARG A 86 -9.03 10.15 -33.82
CA ARG A 86 -9.70 11.44 -33.61
C ARG A 86 -10.21 11.62 -32.17
N GLY A 87 -9.59 10.98 -31.19
CA GLY A 87 -9.80 11.22 -29.78
C GLY A 87 -11.10 10.66 -29.16
N ALA A 88 -11.88 9.84 -29.87
CA ALA A 88 -13.04 9.19 -29.26
C ALA A 88 -12.58 8.26 -28.11
N SER A 89 -13.32 8.27 -26.98
CA SER A 89 -12.99 7.42 -25.87
C SER A 89 -13.20 5.94 -26.17
N LEU A 90 -12.15 5.13 -25.95
CA LEU A 90 -12.20 3.68 -26.11
C LEU A 90 -13.01 2.96 -25.04
N GLU A 91 -13.45 3.66 -23.97
CA GLU A 91 -14.40 3.11 -22.99
C GLU A 91 -15.76 2.76 -23.64
N PHE A 92 -16.09 3.43 -24.74
CA PHE A 92 -17.26 3.13 -25.57
C PHE A 92 -16.93 2.17 -26.73
N GLY A 93 -15.71 1.64 -26.75
CA GLY A 93 -15.24 0.69 -27.76
C GLY A 93 -15.92 -0.69 -27.59
N ARG A 94 -15.75 -1.51 -28.62
CA ARG A 94 -16.20 -2.91 -28.58
C ARG A 94 -15.00 -3.83 -28.40
N ILE A 95 -15.07 -4.67 -27.42
CA ILE A 95 -14.12 -5.76 -27.23
C ILE A 95 -14.26 -6.72 -28.41
N ALA A 96 -13.15 -7.12 -28.99
CA ALA A 96 -13.06 -8.07 -30.09
C ALA A 96 -12.34 -9.35 -29.62
N ASP A 97 -12.34 -10.41 -30.46
CA ASP A 97 -11.58 -11.64 -30.18
C ASP A 97 -10.10 -11.30 -29.93
N ARG A 98 -9.61 -10.30 -30.62
CA ARG A 98 -8.27 -9.73 -30.45
C ARG A 98 -8.36 -8.22 -30.29
N GLY A 99 -8.08 -7.72 -29.08
CA GLY A 99 -8.02 -6.30 -28.80
C GLY A 99 -9.39 -5.59 -28.74
N ILE A 100 -9.42 -4.28 -29.09
CA ILE A 100 -10.59 -3.41 -28.96
C ILE A 100 -10.82 -2.58 -30.23
N ARG A 101 -12.09 -2.39 -30.62
CA ARG A 101 -12.51 -1.54 -31.72
C ARG A 101 -13.11 -0.23 -31.22
N CYS A 102 -12.60 0.88 -31.75
CA CYS A 102 -13.17 2.20 -31.50
C CYS A 102 -14.62 2.29 -32.04
N CYS A 103 -15.54 2.81 -31.24
CA CYS A 103 -16.95 2.93 -31.62
C CYS A 103 -17.19 3.93 -32.76
N TYR A 104 -16.27 4.91 -32.98
CA TYR A 104 -16.53 6.03 -33.88
C TYR A 104 -16.27 5.66 -35.35
N HIS A 105 -15.07 5.12 -35.69
CA HIS A 105 -14.72 4.78 -37.06
C HIS A 105 -14.18 3.34 -37.21
N GLY A 106 -14.35 2.50 -36.19
CA GLY A 106 -14.01 1.09 -36.26
C GLY A 106 -12.50 0.77 -36.22
N TRP A 107 -11.62 1.77 -35.97
CA TRP A 107 -10.19 1.47 -35.82
C TRP A 107 -9.98 0.42 -34.75
N HIS A 108 -9.19 -0.58 -35.09
CA HIS A 108 -9.01 -1.78 -34.27
C HIS A 108 -7.59 -1.81 -33.72
N PHE A 109 -7.48 -1.90 -32.40
CA PHE A 109 -6.20 -1.88 -31.67
C PHE A 109 -5.99 -3.20 -30.94
N ASP A 110 -4.76 -3.72 -31.03
CA ASP A 110 -4.32 -4.82 -30.20
C ASP A 110 -4.03 -4.34 -28.75
N VAL A 111 -3.78 -5.25 -27.83
CA VAL A 111 -3.44 -4.97 -26.42
C VAL A 111 -2.13 -4.21 -26.27
N ASP A 112 -1.23 -4.27 -27.27
CA ASP A 112 0.05 -3.54 -27.32
C ASP A 112 -0.03 -2.19 -28.06
N GLY A 113 -1.25 -1.77 -28.47
CA GLY A 113 -1.48 -0.55 -29.22
C GLY A 113 -1.28 -0.65 -30.74
N THR A 114 -0.87 -1.79 -31.26
CA THR A 114 -0.75 -2.00 -32.72
C THR A 114 -2.11 -1.81 -33.39
N VAL A 115 -2.13 -1.02 -34.47
CA VAL A 115 -3.32 -0.84 -35.30
C VAL A 115 -3.52 -2.06 -36.20
N ILE A 116 -4.50 -2.90 -35.88
CA ILE A 116 -4.82 -4.12 -36.62
C ILE A 116 -5.57 -3.79 -37.92
N ASP A 117 -6.56 -2.87 -37.83
CA ASP A 117 -7.49 -2.60 -38.92
C ASP A 117 -7.98 -1.15 -38.90
N THR A 118 -8.18 -0.59 -40.10
CA THR A 118 -8.73 0.76 -40.33
C THR A 118 -9.81 0.68 -41.43
N PRO A 119 -11.01 0.17 -41.09
CA PRO A 119 -11.99 -0.32 -42.09
C PRO A 119 -12.57 0.78 -43.00
N GLY A 120 -12.46 2.04 -42.61
CA GLY A 120 -12.89 3.18 -43.41
C GLY A 120 -11.87 3.65 -44.49
N GLU A 121 -10.67 3.08 -44.47
CA GLU A 121 -9.59 3.49 -45.37
C GLU A 121 -9.67 2.77 -46.70
N PRO A 122 -9.27 3.45 -47.82
CA PRO A 122 -9.26 2.85 -49.12
C PRO A 122 -8.23 1.72 -49.24
N PRO A 123 -8.43 0.77 -50.18
CA PRO A 123 -7.46 -0.28 -50.42
C PRO A 123 -6.07 0.31 -50.74
N GLY A 124 -5.04 -0.22 -50.06
CA GLY A 124 -3.67 0.24 -50.18
C GLY A 124 -3.27 1.41 -49.24
N SER A 125 -4.18 1.89 -48.41
CA SER A 125 -3.83 2.84 -47.32
C SER A 125 -2.75 2.25 -46.41
N THR A 126 -1.72 3.04 -46.11
CA THR A 126 -0.62 2.69 -45.20
C THR A 126 -0.81 3.23 -43.80
N ILE A 127 -1.91 3.93 -43.52
CA ILE A 127 -2.12 4.67 -42.25
C ILE A 127 -1.97 3.76 -41.03
N LYS A 128 -2.45 2.52 -41.11
CA LYS A 128 -2.35 1.55 -40.01
C LYS A 128 -0.90 1.16 -39.67
N HIS A 129 0.04 1.33 -40.59
CA HIS A 129 1.46 1.06 -40.36
C HIS A 129 2.23 2.27 -39.83
N ASN A 130 1.60 3.46 -39.90
CA ASN A 130 2.19 4.72 -39.49
C ASN A 130 1.54 5.31 -38.23
N ALA A 131 0.59 4.58 -37.63
CA ALA A 131 -0.10 4.97 -36.41
C ALA A 131 -0.01 3.85 -35.36
N CYS A 132 -0.03 4.24 -34.09
CA CYS A 132 -0.19 3.31 -32.95
C CYS A 132 -1.07 3.98 -31.90
N GLN A 133 -1.77 3.19 -31.13
CA GLN A 133 -2.46 3.60 -29.92
C GLN A 133 -1.46 3.55 -28.77
N GLY A 134 -1.45 4.58 -27.88
CA GLY A 134 -0.67 4.51 -26.65
C GLY A 134 -1.08 3.28 -25.83
N ALA A 135 -0.10 2.50 -25.39
CA ALA A 135 -0.31 1.26 -24.66
C ALA A 135 0.78 1.05 -23.61
N TYR A 136 0.42 0.36 -22.56
CA TYR A 136 1.35 -0.03 -21.50
C TYR A 136 1.40 -1.54 -21.35
N PRO A 137 2.60 -2.14 -21.12
CA PRO A 137 2.69 -3.55 -20.76
C PRO A 137 1.78 -3.83 -19.57
N ALA A 138 0.93 -4.83 -19.71
CA ALA A 138 -0.03 -5.22 -18.69
C ALA A 138 0.16 -6.68 -18.27
N ARG A 139 -0.05 -6.96 -17.00
CA ARG A 139 0.02 -8.29 -16.42
C ARG A 139 -1.08 -8.52 -15.40
N GLU A 140 -1.71 -9.67 -15.44
CA GLU A 140 -2.67 -10.10 -14.43
C GLU A 140 -1.99 -11.02 -13.43
N ALA A 141 -2.17 -10.72 -12.14
CA ALA A 141 -1.63 -11.53 -11.04
C ALA A 141 -2.52 -11.40 -9.79
N HIS A 142 -2.83 -12.51 -9.15
CA HIS A 142 -3.57 -12.58 -7.88
C HIS A 142 -4.92 -11.82 -7.89
N GLY A 143 -5.58 -11.76 -9.05
CA GLY A 143 -6.85 -11.04 -9.20
C GLY A 143 -6.73 -9.53 -9.35
N LEU A 144 -5.52 -9.00 -9.51
CA LEU A 144 -5.23 -7.61 -9.88
C LEU A 144 -4.64 -7.54 -11.28
N VAL A 145 -4.92 -6.44 -11.97
CA VAL A 145 -4.27 -6.06 -13.23
C VAL A 145 -3.23 -5.01 -12.95
N PHE A 146 -2.00 -5.26 -13.36
CA PHE A 146 -0.87 -4.35 -13.24
C PHE A 146 -0.49 -3.79 -14.60
N ALA A 147 -0.07 -2.52 -14.62
CA ALA A 147 0.54 -1.88 -15.78
C ALA A 147 1.93 -1.35 -15.43
N TYR A 148 2.86 -1.43 -16.37
CA TYR A 148 4.14 -0.75 -16.31
C TYR A 148 4.08 0.48 -17.21
N MET A 149 4.18 1.67 -16.60
CA MET A 149 3.97 2.95 -17.29
C MET A 149 5.27 3.70 -17.56
N GLY A 150 6.42 3.07 -17.33
CA GLY A 150 7.75 3.60 -17.61
C GLY A 150 8.24 3.33 -19.03
N PRO A 151 9.53 3.62 -19.33
CA PRO A 151 10.11 3.38 -20.64
C PRO A 151 9.97 1.92 -21.08
N PRO A 152 9.50 1.64 -22.31
CA PRO A 152 9.17 0.28 -22.76
C PRO A 152 10.38 -0.64 -22.89
N ASP A 153 11.57 -0.10 -23.00
CA ASP A 153 12.85 -0.81 -23.06
C ASP A 153 13.45 -1.11 -21.68
N ALA A 154 12.80 -0.65 -20.61
CA ALA A 154 13.25 -0.79 -19.23
C ALA A 154 12.22 -1.50 -18.32
N VAL A 155 11.35 -2.35 -18.88
CA VAL A 155 10.34 -3.10 -18.12
C VAL A 155 11.05 -4.04 -17.15
N PRO A 156 10.88 -3.86 -15.82
CA PRO A 156 11.48 -4.75 -14.84
C PRO A 156 10.73 -6.08 -14.75
N ASP A 157 11.39 -7.11 -14.22
CA ASP A 157 10.72 -8.32 -13.83
C ASP A 157 9.56 -8.01 -12.87
N PHE A 158 8.46 -8.75 -13.01
CA PHE A 158 7.33 -8.61 -12.11
C PHE A 158 7.70 -9.17 -10.73
N PRO A 159 7.53 -8.38 -9.64
CA PRO A 159 7.95 -8.81 -8.32
C PRO A 159 7.04 -9.93 -7.80
N ASP A 160 7.63 -11.06 -7.46
CA ASP A 160 6.97 -12.20 -6.84
C ASP A 160 7.31 -12.22 -5.34
N TYR A 161 6.41 -11.69 -4.51
CA TYR A 161 6.65 -11.58 -3.07
C TYR A 161 6.42 -12.92 -2.35
N ASP A 162 7.27 -13.22 -1.38
CA ASP A 162 7.19 -14.45 -0.58
C ASP A 162 5.85 -14.64 0.12
N THR A 163 5.18 -13.57 0.45
CA THR A 163 3.86 -13.58 1.09
C THR A 163 2.72 -13.99 0.14
N PHE A 164 2.97 -14.06 -1.16
CA PHE A 164 2.01 -14.61 -2.12
C PHE A 164 1.94 -16.13 -2.09
N HIS A 165 2.94 -16.78 -1.50
CA HIS A 165 3.10 -18.23 -1.44
C HIS A 165 2.89 -18.83 -0.04
N LEU A 166 2.27 -18.08 0.89
CA LEU A 166 2.05 -18.57 2.25
C LEU A 166 1.08 -19.77 2.26
N PRO A 167 1.46 -20.90 2.89
CA PRO A 167 0.62 -22.08 2.95
C PRO A 167 -0.70 -21.80 3.68
N GLY A 168 -1.82 -22.26 3.12
CA GLY A 168 -3.15 -22.12 3.72
C GLY A 168 -3.68 -20.70 3.74
N VAL A 169 -3.09 -19.79 2.95
CA VAL A 169 -3.53 -18.40 2.82
C VAL A 169 -4.18 -18.21 1.45
N GLU A 170 -5.38 -17.65 1.46
CA GLU A 170 -6.09 -17.20 0.26
C GLU A 170 -5.91 -15.70 0.08
N LEU A 171 -5.55 -15.28 -1.14
CA LEU A 171 -5.40 -13.88 -1.50
C LEU A 171 -6.70 -13.37 -2.12
N VAL A 172 -7.31 -12.37 -1.52
CA VAL A 172 -8.54 -11.76 -2.02
C VAL A 172 -8.26 -10.31 -2.40
N PRO A 173 -8.40 -9.95 -3.70
CA PRO A 173 -8.11 -8.61 -4.18
C PRO A 173 -9.19 -7.61 -3.74
N TYR A 174 -8.77 -6.38 -3.45
CA TYR A 174 -9.65 -5.27 -3.11
C TYR A 174 -9.11 -3.93 -3.59
N SER A 175 -9.99 -2.94 -3.65
CA SER A 175 -9.61 -1.54 -3.84
C SER A 175 -10.41 -0.64 -2.91
N ILE A 176 -9.80 0.48 -2.51
CA ILE A 176 -10.43 1.54 -1.72
C ILE A 176 -10.02 2.88 -2.30
N ARG A 177 -10.99 3.66 -2.76
CA ARG A 177 -10.75 5.02 -3.26
C ARG A 177 -10.68 6.01 -2.10
N HIS A 178 -9.70 6.92 -2.16
CA HIS A 178 -9.54 8.04 -1.25
C HIS A 178 -9.58 9.35 -2.02
N ASP A 179 -10.41 10.28 -1.56
CA ASP A 179 -10.52 11.63 -2.13
C ASP A 179 -9.43 12.55 -1.55
N CYS A 180 -8.21 12.02 -1.52
CA CYS A 180 -7.01 12.73 -1.10
C CYS A 180 -5.75 12.17 -1.75
N ASN A 181 -4.65 12.91 -1.60
CA ASN A 181 -3.34 12.58 -2.15
C ASN A 181 -2.83 11.22 -1.62
N TRP A 182 -2.16 10.49 -2.49
CA TRP A 182 -1.60 9.16 -2.22
C TRP A 182 -0.68 9.11 -1.01
N LEU A 183 0.11 10.19 -0.78
CA LEU A 183 1.17 10.16 0.23
C LEU A 183 0.60 10.11 1.64
N GLN A 184 -0.45 10.89 1.96
CA GLN A 184 -1.07 10.88 3.28
C GLN A 184 -1.72 9.52 3.61
N VAL A 185 -2.25 8.83 2.59
CA VAL A 185 -2.77 7.45 2.72
C VAL A 185 -1.62 6.45 2.91
N HIS A 186 -0.49 6.65 2.21
CA HIS A 186 0.66 5.78 2.32
C HIS A 186 1.41 5.94 3.66
N GLU A 187 1.48 7.16 4.19
CA GLU A 187 2.12 7.49 5.46
C GLU A 187 1.44 6.84 6.67
N ASN A 188 0.16 6.58 6.60
CA ASN A 188 -0.59 5.84 7.63
C ASN A 188 0.07 4.50 7.97
N LEU A 189 0.67 3.82 6.97
CA LEU A 189 1.41 2.56 7.19
C LEU A 189 2.62 2.70 8.12
N MET A 190 3.19 3.89 8.24
CA MET A 190 4.38 4.16 9.06
C MET A 190 4.07 4.82 10.39
N ASP A 191 2.79 4.94 10.74
CA ASP A 191 2.33 5.44 12.03
C ASP A 191 1.65 4.35 12.89
N PRO A 192 2.39 3.65 13.76
CA PRO A 192 1.79 2.67 14.65
C PRO A 192 0.95 3.29 15.77
N LEU A 193 1.02 4.61 16.00
CA LEU A 193 0.34 5.28 17.11
C LEU A 193 -1.11 5.65 16.79
N HIS A 194 -1.43 5.97 15.53
CA HIS A 194 -2.82 6.22 15.15
C HIS A 194 -3.73 5.06 15.55
N ALA A 195 -3.24 3.83 15.38
CA ALA A 195 -4.00 2.63 15.69
C ALA A 195 -4.44 2.53 17.17
N VAL A 196 -3.66 3.10 18.10
CA VAL A 196 -4.01 3.14 19.53
C VAL A 196 -5.23 4.02 19.77
N PHE A 197 -5.28 5.16 19.12
CA PHE A 197 -6.34 6.14 19.32
C PHE A 197 -7.51 5.90 18.39
N LEU A 198 -7.28 5.89 17.09
CA LEU A 198 -8.31 5.79 16.06
C LEU A 198 -9.08 4.47 16.13
N HIS A 199 -8.36 3.33 16.26
CA HIS A 199 -8.99 2.01 16.23
C HIS A 199 -9.38 1.45 17.59
N SER A 200 -9.12 2.18 18.70
CA SER A 200 -9.39 1.63 20.04
C SER A 200 -9.89 2.64 21.08
N ARG A 201 -9.29 3.84 21.17
CA ARG A 201 -9.56 4.75 22.31
C ARG A 201 -10.51 5.90 22.01
N MET A 202 -10.61 6.36 20.76
CA MET A 202 -11.37 7.56 20.40
C MET A 202 -12.78 7.29 19.93
N GLY A 203 -13.12 6.04 19.66
CA GLY A 203 -14.44 5.62 19.19
C GLY A 203 -14.77 4.20 19.64
N ALA A 204 -15.61 3.50 18.89
CA ALA A 204 -15.82 2.07 19.09
C ALA A 204 -14.52 1.31 18.82
N ILE A 205 -14.31 0.21 19.55
CA ILE A 205 -13.19 -0.69 19.30
C ILE A 205 -13.39 -1.34 17.93
N GLN A 206 -12.54 -0.97 16.97
CA GLN A 206 -12.65 -1.44 15.58
C GLN A 206 -11.94 -2.79 15.36
N LEU A 207 -10.90 -3.07 16.15
CA LEU A 207 -10.11 -4.29 16.05
C LEU A 207 -10.23 -5.11 17.33
N THR A 208 -9.30 -5.00 18.26
CA THR A 208 -9.34 -5.64 19.57
C THR A 208 -8.85 -4.68 20.65
N GLU A 209 -9.16 -4.96 21.94
CA GLU A 209 -8.72 -4.12 23.06
C GLU A 209 -7.19 -3.97 23.15
N ALA A 210 -6.46 -5.01 22.73
CA ALA A 210 -5.00 -5.01 22.73
C ALA A 210 -4.38 -3.87 21.90
N TRP A 211 -5.10 -3.36 20.90
CA TRP A 211 -4.66 -2.21 20.10
C TRP A 211 -4.61 -0.91 20.91
N GLY A 212 -5.38 -0.80 21.99
CA GLY A 212 -5.36 0.32 22.92
C GLY A 212 -4.09 0.43 23.77
N GLU A 213 -3.25 -0.61 23.79
CA GLU A 213 -2.00 -0.57 24.52
C GLU A 213 -0.93 0.23 23.76
N MET A 214 -0.26 1.14 24.48
CA MET A 214 0.78 1.99 23.91
C MET A 214 2.02 1.17 23.57
N PRO A 215 2.48 1.16 22.30
CA PRO A 215 3.68 0.43 21.92
C PRO A 215 4.96 1.15 22.34
N VAL A 216 6.02 0.38 22.54
CA VAL A 216 7.38 0.84 22.34
C VAL A 216 7.70 0.67 20.86
N THR A 217 8.08 1.75 20.18
CA THR A 217 8.28 1.77 18.72
C THR A 217 9.72 2.02 18.36
N GLU A 218 10.18 1.32 17.33
CA GLU A 218 11.47 1.56 16.68
C GLU A 218 11.26 1.57 15.17
N TRP A 219 12.10 2.32 14.45
CA TRP A 219 12.05 2.45 12.99
C TRP A 219 13.40 2.09 12.40
N LEU A 220 13.38 1.36 11.29
CA LEU A 220 14.54 0.81 10.61
C LEU A 220 14.46 1.14 9.11
N GLU A 221 15.60 1.35 8.49
CA GLU A 221 15.74 1.34 7.03
C GLU A 221 16.48 0.07 6.62
N LEU A 222 15.87 -0.75 5.76
CA LEU A 222 16.38 -2.03 5.29
C LEU A 222 16.37 -2.08 3.75
N GLY A 223 17.46 -1.61 3.14
CA GLY A 223 17.54 -1.49 1.69
C GLY A 223 16.56 -0.46 1.13
N ASP A 224 15.66 -0.89 0.27
CA ASP A 224 14.60 -0.09 -0.34
C ASP A 224 13.36 0.10 0.55
N ARG A 225 13.45 -0.27 1.84
CA ARG A 225 12.31 -0.33 2.74
C ARG A 225 12.49 0.52 3.98
N VAL A 226 11.38 1.08 4.42
CA VAL A 226 11.22 1.67 5.75
C VAL A 226 10.31 0.76 6.56
N CYS A 227 10.76 0.44 7.77
CA CYS A 227 10.05 -0.49 8.64
C CYS A 227 9.82 0.11 10.01
N TYR A 228 8.78 -0.35 10.71
CA TYR A 228 8.66 -0.14 12.14
C TYR A 228 8.48 -1.44 12.90
N VAL A 229 8.97 -1.44 14.14
CA VAL A 229 8.74 -2.48 15.14
C VAL A 229 7.95 -1.85 16.27
N ALA A 230 6.74 -2.36 16.54
CA ALA A 230 5.87 -1.88 17.61
C ALA A 230 5.61 -3.00 18.61
N SER A 231 6.19 -2.88 19.80
CA SER A 231 6.12 -3.88 20.88
C SER A 231 5.16 -3.45 21.98
N ARG A 232 4.19 -4.27 22.33
CA ARG A 232 3.17 -4.01 23.36
C ARG A 232 3.18 -5.08 24.42
N ARG A 233 2.88 -4.68 25.66
CA ARG A 233 2.63 -5.61 26.76
C ARG A 233 1.16 -6.01 26.76
N ILE A 234 0.88 -7.31 26.62
CA ILE A 234 -0.48 -7.86 26.72
C ILE A 234 -0.47 -9.00 27.74
N GLY A 235 -0.86 -8.69 28.99
CA GLY A 235 -0.74 -9.63 30.08
C GLY A 235 0.69 -10.12 30.30
N GLY A 236 0.91 -11.43 30.29
CA GLY A 236 2.24 -12.06 30.38
C GLY A 236 3.00 -12.13 29.06
N ASN A 237 2.48 -11.57 27.98
CA ASN A 237 3.03 -11.67 26.65
C ASN A 237 3.57 -10.33 26.13
N VAL A 238 4.48 -10.40 25.19
CA VAL A 238 4.90 -9.27 24.35
C VAL A 238 4.37 -9.50 22.94
N TRP A 239 3.54 -8.58 22.48
CA TRP A 239 3.05 -8.55 21.10
C TRP A 239 3.90 -7.60 20.28
N VAL A 240 4.53 -8.13 19.24
CA VAL A 240 5.42 -7.39 18.33
C VAL A 240 4.81 -7.37 16.94
N ARG A 241 4.60 -6.18 16.41
CA ARG A 241 4.27 -5.95 15.00
C ARG A 241 5.47 -5.38 14.29
N PHE A 242 5.84 -6.02 13.21
CA PHE A 242 6.89 -5.58 12.30
C PHE A 242 6.24 -5.33 10.94
N ASN A 243 6.12 -4.08 10.55
CA ASN A 243 5.51 -3.65 9.29
C ASN A 243 6.52 -2.93 8.41
N GLU A 244 6.29 -2.98 7.10
CA GLU A 244 7.14 -2.37 6.11
C GLU A 244 6.38 -1.60 5.04
N VAL A 245 7.06 -0.62 4.48
CA VAL A 245 6.76 -0.01 3.19
C VAL A 245 7.99 -0.08 2.30
N ALA A 246 7.81 -0.25 1.00
CA ALA A 246 8.87 -0.22 0.01
C ALA A 246 8.59 0.84 -1.06
N THR A 247 9.68 1.39 -1.60
CA THR A 247 9.60 2.38 -2.68
C THR A 247 8.92 1.81 -3.93
N PRO A 248 8.03 2.57 -4.58
CA PRO A 248 7.59 3.91 -4.16
C PRO A 248 6.35 3.88 -3.25
N ASN A 249 5.45 2.92 -3.40
CA ASN A 249 4.10 2.96 -2.85
C ASN A 249 3.57 1.58 -2.41
N PHE A 250 4.45 0.59 -2.30
CA PHE A 250 4.13 -0.74 -1.78
C PHE A 250 4.16 -0.74 -0.25
N GLY A 251 3.27 -1.50 0.37
CA GLY A 251 3.33 -1.74 1.80
C GLY A 251 2.60 -3.01 2.23
N GLN A 252 2.98 -3.50 3.38
CA GLN A 252 2.34 -4.66 4.00
C GLN A 252 1.91 -4.33 5.43
N VAL A 253 0.79 -4.90 5.83
CA VAL A 253 0.24 -4.79 7.19
C VAL A 253 0.25 -6.17 7.83
N GLY A 254 0.84 -6.28 9.01
CA GLY A 254 0.82 -7.50 9.81
C GLY A 254 -0.61 -7.90 10.20
N GLY A 255 -0.78 -9.18 10.54
CA GLY A 255 -2.04 -9.70 11.02
C GLY A 255 -2.53 -8.99 12.30
N PHE A 256 -3.77 -9.24 12.69
CA PHE A 256 -4.35 -8.68 13.90
C PHE A 256 -4.05 -9.56 15.10
N TRP A 257 -4.00 -8.93 16.28
CA TRP A 257 -4.01 -9.67 17.55
C TRP A 257 -5.40 -10.28 17.75
N GLU A 258 -5.43 -11.55 18.16
CA GLU A 258 -6.65 -12.22 18.59
C GLU A 258 -6.67 -12.30 20.13
N ASP A 259 -7.69 -11.72 20.77
CA ASP A 259 -7.84 -11.79 22.21
C ASP A 259 -7.92 -13.24 22.69
N GLY A 260 -7.21 -13.52 23.79
CA GLY A 260 -7.21 -14.83 24.42
C GLY A 260 -6.19 -15.82 23.86
N LEU A 261 -5.33 -15.44 22.92
CA LEU A 261 -4.18 -16.26 22.53
C LEU A 261 -3.10 -16.19 23.62
N ALA A 262 -3.05 -17.21 24.49
CA ALA A 262 -2.00 -17.40 25.48
C ALA A 262 -0.71 -18.00 24.88
N GLU A 263 -0.74 -18.39 23.62
CA GLU A 263 0.35 -19.08 22.95
C GLU A 263 1.29 -18.13 22.20
N THR A 264 2.56 -18.48 22.17
CA THR A 264 3.51 -17.87 21.25
C THR A 264 3.12 -18.22 19.83
N PHE A 265 2.91 -17.23 18.99
CA PHE A 265 2.63 -17.44 17.57
C PHE A 265 3.47 -16.52 16.68
N PHE A 266 3.58 -16.92 15.44
CA PHE A 266 4.14 -16.14 14.37
C PHE A 266 3.18 -16.17 13.19
N GLN A 267 2.80 -14.99 12.70
CA GLN A 267 1.97 -14.82 11.53
C GLN A 267 2.65 -13.80 10.62
N ARG A 268 2.60 -14.04 9.34
CA ARG A 268 3.15 -13.12 8.37
C ARG A 268 2.20 -11.92 8.21
N VAL A 269 1.64 -11.74 7.11
CA VAL A 269 0.93 -10.54 6.66
C VAL A 269 -0.58 -10.74 6.71
N GLY A 270 -1.31 -9.67 6.99
CA GLY A 270 -2.78 -9.61 6.90
C GLY A 270 -3.25 -8.94 5.62
N ALA A 271 -2.48 -8.01 5.08
CA ALA A 271 -2.75 -7.36 3.81
C ALA A 271 -1.46 -6.90 3.13
N THR A 272 -1.43 -7.02 1.80
CA THR A 272 -0.45 -6.38 0.91
C THR A 272 -1.17 -5.30 0.13
N ARG A 273 -0.59 -4.10 0.00
CA ARG A 273 -1.25 -2.99 -0.71
C ARG A 273 -0.29 -2.08 -1.44
N TRP A 274 -0.80 -1.44 -2.47
CA TRP A 274 -0.19 -0.35 -3.21
C TRP A 274 -1.10 0.87 -3.10
N THR A 275 -0.56 2.00 -2.72
CA THR A 275 -1.29 3.27 -2.72
C THR A 275 -1.02 3.97 -4.05
N VAL A 276 -1.91 3.82 -5.00
CA VAL A 276 -1.74 4.31 -6.37
C VAL A 276 -2.42 5.66 -6.54
N PRO A 277 -1.70 6.71 -6.94
CA PRO A 277 -2.33 7.99 -7.29
C PRO A 277 -3.24 7.83 -8.50
N ASN A 278 -4.48 8.35 -8.45
CA ASN A 278 -5.26 8.56 -9.64
C ASN A 278 -4.81 9.87 -10.33
N ASP A 279 -4.69 10.90 -9.51
CA ASP A 279 -4.14 12.22 -9.82
C ASP A 279 -3.48 12.79 -8.54
N ASP A 280 -3.10 14.07 -8.53
CA ASP A 280 -2.47 14.69 -7.36
C ASP A 280 -3.41 14.82 -6.15
N ARG A 281 -4.71 14.65 -6.31
CA ARG A 281 -5.73 14.91 -5.29
C ARG A 281 -6.55 13.70 -4.89
N THR A 282 -6.44 12.61 -5.62
CA THR A 282 -7.17 11.37 -5.37
C THR A 282 -6.25 10.18 -5.53
N SER A 283 -6.49 9.13 -4.75
CA SER A 283 -5.71 7.90 -4.80
C SER A 283 -6.59 6.67 -4.61
N THR A 284 -6.07 5.53 -4.97
CA THR A 284 -6.73 4.25 -4.75
C THR A 284 -5.74 3.28 -4.11
N ILE A 285 -6.11 2.70 -2.98
CA ILE A 285 -5.44 1.51 -2.48
C ILE A 285 -5.92 0.34 -3.34
N PHE A 286 -4.99 -0.33 -4.00
CA PHE A 286 -5.19 -1.67 -4.53
C PHE A 286 -4.45 -2.65 -3.64
N GLY A 287 -5.07 -3.74 -3.25
CA GLY A 287 -4.44 -4.67 -2.34
C GLY A 287 -4.94 -6.10 -2.42
N LEU A 288 -4.28 -6.93 -1.65
CA LEU A 288 -4.61 -8.33 -1.43
C LEU A 288 -4.82 -8.55 0.06
N ARG A 289 -6.01 -8.95 0.45
CA ARG A 289 -6.29 -9.42 1.80
C ARG A 289 -5.83 -10.86 1.90
N HIS A 290 -5.05 -11.19 2.94
CA HIS A 290 -4.53 -12.52 3.19
C HIS A 290 -5.42 -13.24 4.19
N PHE A 291 -6.30 -14.12 3.70
CA PHE A 291 -7.19 -14.89 4.55
C PHE A 291 -6.60 -16.23 4.95
N SER A 292 -6.64 -16.53 6.25
CA SER A 292 -6.30 -17.83 6.82
C SER A 292 -7.25 -18.11 7.99
N GLU A 293 -7.32 -19.35 8.46
CA GLU A 293 -8.13 -19.72 9.63
C GLU A 293 -7.89 -18.79 10.82
N ARG A 294 -6.65 -18.39 11.06
CA ARG A 294 -6.29 -17.49 12.16
C ARG A 294 -6.83 -16.09 12.00
N LEU A 295 -6.79 -15.55 10.79
CA LEU A 295 -7.30 -14.20 10.51
C LEU A 295 -8.83 -14.13 10.58
N GLU A 296 -9.50 -15.24 10.35
CA GLU A 296 -10.96 -15.32 10.33
C GLU A 296 -11.58 -15.78 11.66
N ALA A 297 -10.80 -16.32 12.59
CA ALA A 297 -11.29 -16.94 13.84
C ALA A 297 -12.23 -16.07 14.67
N LYS A 298 -12.18 -14.71 14.49
CA LYS A 298 -13.09 -13.76 15.15
C LYS A 298 -13.91 -12.89 14.19
N GLY A 299 -14.00 -13.28 12.92
CA GLY A 299 -14.79 -12.54 11.94
C GLY A 299 -14.23 -11.17 11.54
N ILE A 300 -12.99 -10.85 11.93
CA ILE A 300 -12.27 -9.67 11.46
C ILE A 300 -11.80 -9.96 10.03
N GLY A 301 -12.58 -9.57 9.04
CA GLY A 301 -12.27 -9.82 7.65
C GLY A 301 -13.25 -10.81 7.02
N ASN A 302 -14.50 -10.42 6.99
CA ASN A 302 -15.49 -11.13 6.19
C ASN A 302 -15.13 -10.98 4.71
N LYS A 303 -14.85 -12.10 4.02
CA LYS A 303 -14.54 -12.11 2.58
C LYS A 303 -15.62 -11.44 1.73
N ALA A 304 -16.88 -11.48 2.16
CA ALA A 304 -17.97 -10.82 1.47
C ALA A 304 -17.87 -9.28 1.47
N LEU A 305 -17.03 -8.72 2.34
CA LEU A 305 -16.77 -7.27 2.43
C LEU A 305 -15.49 -6.89 1.67
N VAL A 306 -14.89 -7.79 0.89
CA VAL A 306 -13.64 -7.54 0.17
C VAL A 306 -13.89 -7.56 -1.32
N GLY A 307 -13.49 -6.51 -2.01
CA GLY A 307 -13.68 -6.34 -3.46
C GLY A 307 -13.47 -4.90 -3.89
N VAL A 308 -14.21 -4.46 -4.89
CA VAL A 308 -14.17 -3.07 -5.38
C VAL A 308 -14.88 -2.16 -4.37
N GLU A 309 -14.10 -1.29 -3.71
CA GLU A 309 -14.58 -0.33 -2.71
C GLU A 309 -15.45 -0.95 -1.60
N SER A 310 -15.18 -2.21 -1.28
CA SER A 310 -16.01 -2.98 -0.36
C SER A 310 -15.29 -3.49 0.89
N LEU A 311 -14.02 -3.13 1.09
CA LEU A 311 -13.32 -3.39 2.35
C LEU A 311 -13.71 -2.31 3.35
N ASP A 312 -14.81 -2.51 4.07
CA ASP A 312 -15.25 -1.58 5.10
C ASP A 312 -14.85 -2.09 6.49
N ILE A 313 -13.91 -1.35 7.09
CA ILE A 313 -13.59 -1.45 8.52
C ILE A 313 -13.79 -0.03 9.08
N TYR A 314 -15.04 0.34 9.39
CA TYR A 314 -15.42 1.62 9.97
C TYR A 314 -14.80 2.84 9.24
N GLY A 315 -15.21 3.09 7.99
CA GLY A 315 -14.80 4.24 7.23
C GLY A 315 -13.65 4.03 6.26
N GLN A 316 -13.24 2.79 6.03
CA GLN A 316 -12.22 2.48 5.02
C GLN A 316 -12.67 2.83 3.59
N THR A 317 -13.98 2.86 3.34
CA THR A 317 -14.55 3.15 2.01
C THR A 317 -15.15 4.55 1.86
N GLY A 318 -15.45 5.24 2.95
CA GLY A 318 -16.13 6.53 2.92
C GLY A 318 -17.63 6.50 2.56
N HIS A 319 -18.24 5.33 2.45
CA HIS A 319 -19.65 5.16 2.00
C HIS A 319 -20.69 5.18 3.14
N ARG A 320 -20.36 5.79 4.27
CA ARG A 320 -21.24 5.86 5.43
C ARG A 320 -21.95 7.22 5.54
N PRO A 321 -23.12 7.31 6.21
CA PRO A 321 -23.72 8.59 6.55
C PRO A 321 -22.76 9.48 7.33
N TYR A 322 -22.72 10.79 7.03
CA TYR A 322 -21.77 11.73 7.63
C TYR A 322 -21.77 11.70 9.17
N ALA A 323 -22.96 11.66 9.80
CA ALA A 323 -23.06 11.59 11.25
C ALA A 323 -22.49 10.30 11.85
N GLU A 324 -22.48 9.21 11.10
CA GLU A 324 -21.87 7.95 11.50
C GLU A 324 -20.34 8.03 11.37
N MET A 325 -19.83 8.57 10.27
CA MET A 325 -18.40 8.83 10.08
C MET A 325 -17.81 9.68 11.22
N GLN A 326 -18.56 10.69 11.68
CA GLN A 326 -18.16 11.53 12.82
C GLN A 326 -18.13 10.76 14.16
N ARG A 327 -19.01 9.79 14.38
CA ARG A 327 -19.08 9.00 15.62
C ARG A 327 -18.11 7.83 15.63
N ASN A 328 -17.87 7.24 14.47
CA ASN A 328 -17.06 6.03 14.28
C ASN A 328 -16.02 6.30 13.17
N THR A 329 -15.16 7.26 13.42
CA THR A 329 -14.10 7.68 12.48
C THR A 329 -13.13 6.55 12.22
N GLY A 330 -12.83 6.26 10.96
CA GLY A 330 -11.81 5.30 10.54
C GLY A 330 -10.63 5.97 9.83
N ASP A 331 -9.76 5.14 9.23
CA ASP A 331 -8.59 5.62 8.48
C ASP A 331 -9.01 6.55 7.34
N TRP A 332 -10.07 6.19 6.61
CA TRP A 332 -10.54 6.97 5.47
C TRP A 332 -10.84 8.42 5.84
N GLU A 333 -11.62 8.66 6.91
CA GLU A 333 -11.95 10.00 7.37
C GLU A 333 -10.71 10.74 7.91
N ALA A 334 -9.85 10.04 8.63
CA ALA A 334 -8.63 10.64 9.17
C ALA A 334 -7.70 11.10 8.06
N GLU A 335 -7.52 10.31 7.02
CA GLU A 335 -6.67 10.60 5.87
C GLU A 335 -7.25 11.68 4.96
N VAL A 336 -8.51 11.53 4.53
CA VAL A 336 -9.18 12.47 3.62
C VAL A 336 -9.35 13.86 4.25
N SER A 337 -9.56 13.93 5.57
CA SER A 337 -9.73 15.22 6.29
C SER A 337 -8.45 16.05 6.41
N GLN A 338 -7.28 15.50 6.08
CA GLN A 338 -6.01 16.25 6.07
C GLN A 338 -5.89 17.26 4.90
N ARG A 339 -6.92 17.48 4.13
CA ARG A 339 -7.03 18.23 2.87
C ARG A 339 -6.85 17.32 1.65
N PRO A 340 -7.25 17.77 0.45
CA PRO A 340 -6.99 17.00 -0.78
C PRO A 340 -5.50 16.69 -0.99
N ILE A 341 -4.60 17.62 -0.60
CA ILE A 341 -3.15 17.39 -0.51
C ILE A 341 -2.72 17.93 0.85
N ALA A 342 -2.10 17.10 1.69
CA ALA A 342 -1.61 17.49 2.99
C ALA A 342 -0.49 18.54 2.87
N ILE A 343 -0.53 19.55 3.73
CA ILE A 343 0.44 20.67 3.72
C ILE A 343 1.49 20.42 4.81
N HIS A 344 2.58 19.77 4.43
CA HIS A 344 3.65 19.35 5.35
C HIS A 344 4.27 20.51 6.15
N ALA A 345 4.27 21.72 5.59
CA ALA A 345 4.78 22.92 6.27
C ALA A 345 3.90 23.38 7.47
N LEU A 346 2.68 22.87 7.59
CA LEU A 346 1.78 23.17 8.71
C LEU A 346 1.86 22.13 9.84
N GLU A 347 2.57 21.04 9.64
CA GLU A 347 2.68 19.96 10.62
C GLU A 347 3.57 20.36 11.83
N HIS A 348 3.24 19.80 12.97
CA HIS A 348 4.02 19.89 14.20
C HIS A 348 4.42 18.47 14.62
N ARG A 349 5.43 17.94 13.95
CA ARG A 349 5.87 16.55 14.13
C ARG A 349 6.63 16.36 15.43
N GLY A 350 6.26 15.31 16.17
CA GLY A 350 6.92 14.85 17.39
C GLY A 350 7.83 13.64 17.15
N THR A 351 8.32 13.04 18.23
CA THR A 351 9.15 11.84 18.18
C THR A 351 8.38 10.60 17.69
N THR A 352 7.07 10.62 17.85
CA THR A 352 6.17 9.54 17.41
C THR A 352 5.99 9.50 15.90
N ASP A 353 6.25 10.61 15.19
CA ASP A 353 6.12 10.75 13.74
C ASP A 353 7.40 10.36 12.99
N ARG A 354 8.37 9.75 13.68
CA ARG A 354 9.67 9.40 13.09
C ARG A 354 9.53 8.50 11.87
N GLY A 355 8.54 7.60 11.84
CA GLY A 355 8.27 6.73 10.71
C GLY A 355 7.90 7.50 9.45
N VAL A 356 7.01 8.47 9.58
CA VAL A 356 6.60 9.37 8.50
C VAL A 356 7.79 10.19 7.98
N VAL A 357 8.60 10.73 8.90
CA VAL A 357 9.81 11.50 8.52
C VAL A 357 10.81 10.63 7.77
N LEU A 358 11.05 9.39 8.21
CA LEU A 358 11.93 8.45 7.54
C LEU A 358 11.43 8.08 6.15
N LEU A 359 10.12 7.81 6.02
CA LEU A 359 9.49 7.50 4.73
C LEU A 359 9.67 8.66 3.73
N ARG A 360 9.34 9.89 4.11
CA ARG A 360 9.52 11.07 3.25
C ARG A 360 10.98 11.24 2.82
N ASN A 361 11.92 11.11 3.75
CA ASN A 361 13.34 11.20 3.43
C ASN A 361 13.79 10.07 2.51
N HIS A 362 13.28 8.86 2.70
CA HIS A 362 13.56 7.70 1.86
C HIS A 362 13.07 7.96 0.42
N LEU A 363 11.83 8.42 0.26
CA LEU A 363 11.25 8.78 -1.04
C LEU A 363 12.04 9.91 -1.73
N LEU A 364 12.42 10.97 -0.99
CA LEU A 364 13.24 12.05 -1.55
C LEU A 364 14.62 11.57 -2.05
N ARG A 365 15.24 10.61 -1.35
CA ARG A 365 16.49 9.99 -1.82
C ARG A 365 16.26 9.15 -3.09
N ALA A 366 15.14 8.44 -3.15
CA ALA A 366 14.78 7.62 -4.30
C ALA A 366 14.56 8.45 -5.58
N LEU A 367 14.08 9.70 -5.47
CA LEU A 367 13.94 10.61 -6.63
C LEU A 367 15.28 10.87 -7.33
N GLY A 368 16.40 10.86 -6.60
CA GLY A 368 17.74 11.10 -7.14
C GLY A 368 18.51 9.84 -7.55
N ALA A 369 17.92 8.66 -7.33
CA ALA A 369 18.58 7.38 -7.58
C ALA A 369 17.98 6.67 -8.82
N PRO A 370 18.74 5.84 -9.53
CA PRO A 370 18.17 4.95 -10.53
C PRO A 370 17.20 3.98 -9.82
N PRO A 371 16.06 3.64 -10.46
CA PRO A 371 15.14 2.66 -9.89
C PRO A 371 15.86 1.32 -9.73
N ALA A 372 15.73 0.74 -8.55
CA ALA A 372 16.26 -0.58 -8.26
C ALA A 372 15.09 -1.55 -8.11
N PRO A 373 15.03 -2.62 -8.92
CA PRO A 373 14.06 -3.68 -8.68
C PRO A 373 14.30 -4.28 -7.28
N PRO A 374 13.26 -4.75 -6.58
CA PRO A 374 13.43 -5.39 -5.29
C PRO A 374 14.34 -6.61 -5.42
N SER A 375 15.28 -6.75 -4.46
CA SER A 375 16.21 -7.88 -4.45
C SER A 375 15.46 -9.19 -4.22
N ALA A 376 15.59 -10.13 -5.16
CA ALA A 376 14.98 -11.45 -5.08
C ALA A 376 16.00 -12.52 -4.66
N VAL A 377 15.55 -13.52 -3.91
CA VAL A 377 16.28 -14.74 -3.58
C VAL A 377 15.58 -15.92 -4.25
N GLY A 378 16.27 -16.57 -5.19
CA GLY A 378 15.64 -17.64 -5.97
C GLY A 378 14.42 -17.20 -6.80
N GLY A 379 14.38 -15.94 -7.24
CA GLY A 379 13.27 -15.36 -7.99
C GLY A 379 12.13 -14.80 -7.12
N ILE A 380 12.18 -14.97 -5.80
CA ILE A 380 11.16 -14.53 -4.85
C ILE A 380 11.69 -13.34 -4.04
N VAL A 381 10.90 -12.29 -3.94
CA VAL A 381 11.21 -11.08 -3.17
C VAL A 381 10.83 -11.30 -1.70
N PRO A 382 11.81 -11.31 -0.78
CA PRO A 382 11.53 -11.47 0.63
C PRO A 382 10.89 -10.21 1.22
N THR A 383 9.99 -10.40 2.19
CA THR A 383 9.34 -9.31 2.93
C THR A 383 9.53 -9.47 4.44
N TYR A 384 9.40 -8.37 5.20
CA TYR A 384 9.67 -8.35 6.64
C TYR A 384 8.40 -8.39 7.49
N THR A 385 7.26 -8.00 6.93
CA THR A 385 6.02 -7.84 7.71
C THR A 385 5.63 -9.11 8.42
N SER A 386 5.42 -8.97 9.73
CA SER A 386 5.02 -10.06 10.61
C SER A 386 4.31 -9.57 11.86
N ASN A 387 3.58 -10.48 12.47
CA ASN A 387 2.88 -10.33 13.73
C ASN A 387 3.28 -11.49 14.64
N THR A 388 3.83 -11.20 15.80
CA THR A 388 4.42 -12.20 16.70
C THR A 388 3.96 -11.96 18.12
N VAL A 389 3.63 -13.03 18.83
CA VAL A 389 3.43 -13.00 20.27
C VAL A 389 4.41 -13.93 20.94
N VAL A 390 5.13 -13.40 21.92
CA VAL A 390 6.12 -14.14 22.69
C VAL A 390 5.76 -14.05 24.18
N SER A 391 5.71 -15.20 24.86
CA SER A 391 5.48 -15.25 26.31
C SER A 391 6.75 -14.82 27.04
N VAL A 392 6.76 -13.57 27.50
CA VAL A 392 7.86 -12.95 28.24
C VAL A 392 7.26 -12.17 29.40
N PRO A 393 7.29 -12.71 30.63
CA PRO A 393 6.74 -12.05 31.80
C PRO A 393 7.37 -10.68 32.07
N ALA A 394 6.58 -9.75 32.59
CA ALA A 394 7.10 -8.45 33.01
C ALA A 394 8.08 -8.62 34.18
N PRO A 395 9.21 -7.90 34.20
CA PRO A 395 10.14 -7.95 35.32
C PRO A 395 9.51 -7.31 36.57
N PRO A 396 9.63 -7.93 37.74
CA PRO A 396 9.07 -7.35 38.98
C PRO A 396 9.70 -5.99 39.30
N GLY A 397 8.87 -4.94 39.44
CA GLY A 397 9.30 -3.62 39.91
C GLY A 397 10.19 -2.82 38.97
N ALA A 398 10.36 -3.26 37.71
CA ALA A 398 11.19 -2.58 36.72
C ALA A 398 10.33 -1.90 35.61
N ASP A 399 10.91 -0.89 34.94
CA ASP A 399 10.34 -0.34 33.71
C ASP A 399 10.38 -1.40 32.61
N ASP A 400 9.22 -1.87 32.21
CA ASP A 400 9.06 -2.90 31.18
C ASP A 400 9.46 -2.42 29.77
N ARG A 401 9.58 -1.11 29.56
CA ARG A 401 9.87 -0.53 28.24
C ARG A 401 11.19 -1.01 27.63
N ALA A 402 12.22 -1.17 28.46
CA ALA A 402 13.51 -1.69 28.01
C ALA A 402 13.38 -3.15 27.53
N LEU A 403 12.63 -3.97 28.25
CA LEU A 403 12.37 -5.37 27.85
C LEU A 403 11.56 -5.44 26.56
N LEU A 404 10.49 -4.63 26.43
CA LEU A 404 9.69 -4.55 25.21
C LEU A 404 10.55 -4.16 24.00
N ARG A 405 11.46 -3.21 24.15
CA ARG A 405 12.41 -2.80 23.10
C ARG A 405 13.35 -3.94 22.73
N ALA A 406 13.95 -4.60 23.72
CA ALA A 406 14.88 -5.70 23.48
C ALA A 406 14.21 -6.88 22.77
N VAL A 407 13.00 -7.26 23.19
CA VAL A 407 12.22 -8.30 22.51
C VAL A 407 11.89 -7.89 21.08
N GLY A 408 11.43 -6.65 20.87
CA GLY A 408 11.12 -6.13 19.54
C GLY A 408 12.32 -6.19 18.59
N ARG A 409 13.49 -5.76 19.04
CA ARG A 409 14.74 -5.83 18.26
C ARG A 409 15.09 -7.26 17.89
N LYS A 410 15.08 -8.18 18.85
CA LYS A 410 15.37 -9.60 18.59
C LYS A 410 14.39 -10.23 17.60
N VAL A 411 13.12 -9.87 17.68
CA VAL A 411 12.11 -10.29 16.68
C VAL A 411 12.49 -9.74 15.29
N ALA A 412 12.79 -8.45 15.20
CA ALA A 412 13.18 -7.83 13.93
C ALA A 412 14.46 -8.47 13.34
N ASP A 413 15.47 -8.71 14.17
CA ASP A 413 16.74 -9.35 13.76
C ASP A 413 16.49 -10.78 13.24
N ILE A 414 15.66 -11.56 13.93
CA ILE A 414 15.30 -12.92 13.51
C ILE A 414 14.57 -12.91 12.16
N VAL A 415 13.62 -12.01 11.99
CA VAL A 415 12.85 -11.87 10.74
C VAL A 415 13.77 -11.39 9.61
N ALA A 416 14.61 -10.37 9.86
CA ALA A 416 15.53 -9.84 8.86
C ALA A 416 16.57 -10.88 8.42
N ALA A 417 17.16 -11.60 9.38
CA ALA A 417 18.08 -12.70 9.09
C ALA A 417 17.41 -13.85 8.30
N GLY A 418 16.10 -13.98 8.42
CA GLY A 418 15.32 -14.94 7.66
C GLY A 418 15.30 -14.66 6.16
N ASN A 419 15.53 -13.43 5.72
CA ASN A 419 15.47 -13.06 4.30
C ASN A 419 16.58 -13.69 3.43
N ALA A 420 17.65 -14.17 4.05
CA ALA A 420 18.71 -14.92 3.37
C ALA A 420 18.39 -16.43 3.22
N LEU A 421 17.33 -16.91 3.83
CA LEU A 421 16.92 -18.31 3.79
C LEU A 421 16.06 -18.62 2.57
N ASP A 422 16.01 -19.91 2.18
CA ASP A 422 15.07 -20.37 1.16
C ASP A 422 13.65 -19.94 1.53
N PRO A 423 12.90 -19.28 0.63
CA PRO A 423 11.56 -18.77 0.91
C PRO A 423 10.55 -19.82 1.41
N ARG A 424 10.74 -21.08 1.04
CA ARG A 424 9.85 -22.20 1.44
C ARG A 424 10.10 -22.64 2.88
N GLU A 425 11.34 -22.60 3.35
CA GLU A 425 11.73 -23.03 4.69
C GLU A 425 11.66 -21.89 5.70
N ARG A 426 11.80 -20.66 5.22
CA ARG A 426 11.90 -19.45 6.03
C ARG A 426 10.82 -19.29 7.10
N PRO A 427 9.50 -19.46 6.85
CA PRO A 427 8.47 -19.25 7.85
C PRO A 427 8.65 -20.20 9.06
N ALA A 428 8.96 -21.48 8.82
CA ALA A 428 9.16 -22.46 9.87
C ALA A 428 10.40 -22.18 10.71
N ILE A 429 11.52 -21.79 10.05
CA ILE A 429 12.78 -21.46 10.74
C ILE A 429 12.60 -20.21 11.60
N ILE A 430 11.94 -19.17 11.08
CA ILE A 430 11.65 -17.95 11.84
C ILE A 430 10.77 -18.29 13.04
N ALA A 431 9.70 -19.03 12.86
CA ALA A 431 8.79 -19.42 13.95
C ALA A 431 9.53 -20.19 15.07
N ALA A 432 10.43 -21.12 14.70
CA ALA A 432 11.24 -21.85 15.68
C ALA A 432 12.20 -20.94 16.45
N ARG A 433 12.86 -19.99 15.77
CA ARG A 433 13.74 -19.01 16.42
C ARG A 433 12.98 -18.06 17.34
N LEU A 434 11.80 -17.62 16.95
CA LEU A 434 10.93 -16.77 17.78
C LEU A 434 10.42 -17.52 19.02
N ALA A 435 10.11 -18.80 18.91
CA ALA A 435 9.72 -19.62 20.04
C ALA A 435 10.81 -19.73 21.11
N ALA A 436 12.09 -19.65 20.71
CA ALA A 436 13.23 -19.64 21.63
C ALA A 436 13.33 -18.37 22.50
N LEU A 437 12.58 -17.30 22.17
CA LEU A 437 12.54 -16.07 22.97
C LEU A 437 11.62 -16.19 24.21
N ARG A 438 10.93 -17.31 24.39
CA ARG A 438 10.08 -17.52 25.58
C ARG A 438 10.87 -17.34 26.87
N GLY A 439 10.31 -16.57 27.80
CA GLY A 439 10.95 -16.33 29.09
C GLY A 439 12.22 -15.49 29.04
N MET A 440 12.48 -14.80 27.92
CA MET A 440 13.62 -13.90 27.77
C MET A 440 13.69 -12.92 28.94
N LYS A 441 14.90 -12.70 29.46
CA LYS A 441 15.21 -11.69 30.46
C LYS A 441 16.24 -10.73 29.87
N LEU A 442 16.24 -9.47 30.34
CA LEU A 442 17.32 -8.54 30.03
C LEU A 442 18.60 -9.02 30.69
N GLU A 443 19.69 -9.10 29.94
CA GLU A 443 21.03 -9.29 30.52
C GLU A 443 21.52 -7.97 31.16
N ALA A 444 22.26 -8.09 32.25
CA ALA A 444 22.85 -6.92 32.91
C ALA A 444 23.87 -6.27 31.96
N GLY A 445 23.52 -5.12 31.40
CA GLY A 445 24.34 -4.38 30.42
C GLY A 445 23.63 -4.05 29.08
N GLU A 446 22.46 -4.62 28.81
CA GLU A 446 21.63 -4.30 27.62
C GLU A 446 20.65 -3.12 27.85
N ALA A 447 20.93 -2.24 28.79
CA ALA A 447 20.21 -0.96 28.89
C ALA A 447 20.66 -0.04 27.74
N PRO A 448 19.72 0.73 27.13
CA PRO A 448 19.95 1.53 25.93
C PRO A 448 20.95 2.66 26.08
#